data_b11f525a90354efb448a74698f112da4
#
_entry.id   b11f525a90354efb448a74698f112da4
#
_cell.length_a   1.000
_cell.length_b   1.000
_cell.length_c   1.000
_cell.angle_alpha   90.00
_cell.angle_beta   90.00
_cell.angle_gamma   90.00
#
_symmetry.space_group_name_H-M   'P 1'
#
loop_
_entity.id
_entity.type
_entity.pdbx_description
1 polymer ?
#
loop_
_entity_poly.entity_id
_entity_poly.type
_entity_poly.pdbx_seq_one_letter_code
_entity_poly.pdbx_strand_id
1 'polypeptide(L)'
;MLEKAMMLIFMLALTGCSPEYISEAAANETVVSEAVSSNTDTQKIVFESSYDVQETGGFVTEGTETYRDFIVDSVLHSEELGDIHYCVKIPDSYDGSTPYSLYITLPGYEGLYFQGAGINIRSEEFAFEAQKYKENMIIVAPQLDDWGELSADKTIALTEFFLRNYNIDREQVYINGYSGGGETLSLVLDKRPELYTRALMCSSQWDGDYEAVTEAKIPVYFVIGESDEYYGSEPFKEAYEAIYNRYKAEGISEEEIQKLVVLDIKPASYFEDRGVTSQHGGGGLFSRDETVMGWLFGTEYSEQAEN
;
A
#
# COMPACT_ATOMS: atom_id res chain seq x y z
N MET A 1 19.29 10.79 -28.75
CA MET A 1 19.74 9.73 -29.67
C MET A 1 20.49 8.69 -28.86
N LEU A 2 19.88 7.53 -28.78
CA LEU A 2 20.43 6.22 -28.43
C LEU A 2 21.51 6.14 -27.35
N GLU A 3 21.13 5.54 -26.25
CA GLU A 3 21.84 4.42 -25.58
C GLU A 3 21.38 4.30 -24.14
N LYS A 4 20.51 3.35 -23.88
CA LYS A 4 20.39 2.64 -22.61
C LYS A 4 19.51 1.40 -22.84
N ALA A 5 20.13 0.36 -23.37
CA ALA A 5 19.61 -0.98 -23.31
C ALA A 5 20.79 -1.90 -23.05
N MET A 6 20.94 -2.34 -21.83
CA MET A 6 21.81 -3.47 -21.50
C MET A 6 21.15 -4.32 -20.44
N MET A 7 20.20 -5.11 -20.92
CA MET A 7 19.57 -6.18 -20.17
C MET A 7 20.44 -7.43 -20.35
N LEU A 8 21.01 -7.91 -19.26
CA LEU A 8 21.82 -9.13 -19.26
C LEU A 8 20.87 -10.34 -19.13
N ILE A 9 20.65 -11.00 -20.27
CA ILE A 9 19.92 -12.26 -20.36
C ILE A 9 20.88 -13.40 -20.03
N PHE A 10 20.62 -14.15 -18.96
CA PHE A 10 21.20 -15.49 -18.77
C PHE A 10 20.19 -16.53 -19.23
N MET A 11 20.39 -17.05 -20.43
CA MET A 11 19.74 -18.26 -20.92
C MET A 11 20.44 -19.49 -20.36
N LEU A 12 19.70 -20.33 -19.67
CA LEU A 12 20.03 -21.73 -19.53
C LEU A 12 18.95 -22.55 -20.22
N ALA A 13 19.34 -23.17 -21.35
CA ALA A 13 18.54 -24.13 -22.04
C ALA A 13 18.66 -25.50 -21.37
N LEU A 14 17.54 -26.18 -21.13
CA LEU A 14 17.49 -27.63 -21.07
C LEU A 14 16.19 -28.16 -21.67
N THR A 15 16.40 -28.91 -22.65
CA THR A 15 15.62 -29.75 -23.54
C THR A 15 14.53 -30.61 -22.88
N GLY A 16 13.36 -30.60 -23.51
CA GLY A 16 12.70 -31.73 -24.15
C GLY A 16 11.86 -32.67 -23.30
N CYS A 17 10.59 -32.71 -23.57
CA CYS A 17 9.76 -33.87 -23.95
C CYS A 17 8.28 -33.58 -23.63
N SER A 18 7.47 -33.39 -24.65
CA SER A 18 6.06 -33.79 -24.64
C SER A 18 5.99 -35.29 -24.96
N PRO A 19 4.95 -36.03 -24.57
CA PRO A 19 3.84 -36.16 -25.47
C PRO A 19 2.42 -36.37 -24.85
N GLU A 20 1.45 -35.99 -25.71
CA GLU A 20 0.17 -36.66 -26.04
C GLU A 20 -0.96 -36.83 -25.03
N TYR A 21 -2.00 -36.10 -25.30
CA TYR A 21 -3.42 -36.46 -25.54
C TYR A 21 -3.85 -37.88 -25.14
N ILE A 22 -4.91 -37.95 -24.29
CA ILE A 22 -6.12 -38.76 -24.54
C ILE A 22 -7.31 -38.12 -23.83
N SER A 23 -8.39 -37.92 -24.57
CA SER A 23 -9.74 -37.60 -24.15
C SER A 23 -10.44 -38.86 -23.65
N GLU A 24 -11.32 -38.78 -22.70
CA GLU A 24 -12.67 -39.36 -22.84
C GLU A 24 -13.57 -39.01 -21.65
N ALA A 25 -14.81 -38.99 -21.99
CA ALA A 25 -15.97 -38.43 -21.30
C ALA A 25 -16.66 -39.39 -20.31
N ALA A 26 -17.48 -38.76 -19.53
CA ALA A 26 -18.83 -39.21 -19.03
C ALA A 26 -18.91 -40.01 -17.72
N ALA A 27 -19.69 -39.48 -16.88
CA ALA A 27 -20.97 -39.93 -16.36
C ALA A 27 -21.16 -39.76 -14.86
N ASN A 28 -22.24 -39.11 -14.55
CA ASN A 28 -23.03 -39.03 -13.31
C ASN A 28 -22.85 -40.21 -12.34
N GLU A 29 -22.68 -39.87 -11.05
CA GLU A 29 -23.46 -40.55 -10.01
C GLU A 29 -23.67 -39.64 -8.80
N THR A 30 -24.91 -39.43 -8.47
CA THR A 30 -25.45 -38.77 -7.29
C THR A 30 -25.26 -39.73 -6.09
N VAL A 31 -24.54 -39.28 -5.08
CA VAL A 31 -24.63 -39.92 -3.78
C VAL A 31 -25.00 -38.91 -2.72
N VAL A 32 -26.24 -39.07 -2.26
CA VAL A 32 -26.78 -38.43 -1.05
C VAL A 32 -26.23 -39.19 0.15
N SER A 33 -25.57 -38.52 1.07
CA SER A 33 -25.38 -39.02 2.41
C SER A 33 -25.52 -37.93 3.44
N GLU A 34 -26.31 -38.23 4.41
CA GLU A 34 -26.90 -37.43 5.46
C GLU A 34 -25.89 -36.78 6.42
N ALA A 35 -26.39 -35.71 7.01
CA ALA A 35 -25.81 -34.84 7.99
C ALA A 35 -25.32 -35.54 9.27
N VAL A 36 -24.18 -35.11 9.77
CA VAL A 36 -23.91 -35.11 11.21
C VAL A 36 -23.59 -33.64 11.59
N SER A 37 -24.51 -33.10 12.37
CA SER A 37 -24.43 -31.79 13.02
C SER A 37 -23.32 -31.80 14.06
N SER A 38 -22.41 -30.84 13.96
CA SER A 38 -21.68 -30.32 15.12
C SER A 38 -21.67 -28.80 15.03
N ASN A 39 -22.47 -28.20 15.91
CA ASN A 39 -22.53 -26.78 16.18
C ASN A 39 -21.16 -26.25 16.58
N THR A 40 -20.62 -25.34 15.80
CA THR A 40 -19.79 -24.24 16.27
C THR A 40 -20.32 -22.99 15.60
N ASP A 41 -21.04 -22.20 16.39
CA ASP A 41 -21.55 -20.88 16.01
C ASP A 41 -20.37 -19.94 15.75
N THR A 42 -20.01 -19.80 14.48
CA THR A 42 -19.28 -18.63 13.99
C THR A 42 -20.35 -17.69 13.45
N GLN A 43 -20.71 -16.68 14.23
CA GLN A 43 -21.63 -15.65 13.79
C GLN A 43 -20.99 -14.90 12.62
N LYS A 44 -21.50 -15.19 11.43
CA LYS A 44 -21.27 -14.44 10.22
C LYS A 44 -21.99 -13.08 10.38
N ILE A 45 -21.26 -12.02 10.70
CA ILE A 45 -21.83 -10.67 10.75
C ILE A 45 -22.11 -10.26 9.29
N VAL A 46 -23.35 -10.35 8.88
CA VAL A 46 -23.82 -9.80 7.60
C VAL A 46 -24.32 -8.40 7.89
N PHE A 47 -23.55 -7.38 7.48
CA PHE A 47 -24.02 -6.00 7.49
C PHE A 47 -24.88 -5.76 6.25
N GLU A 48 -26.20 -5.62 6.42
CA GLU A 48 -27.08 -5.03 5.41
C GLU A 48 -26.93 -3.49 5.48
N SER A 49 -26.12 -2.91 4.61
CA SER A 49 -26.08 -1.47 4.39
C SER A 49 -26.96 -1.14 3.18
N SER A 50 -28.05 -0.42 3.42
CA SER A 50 -28.95 0.10 2.40
C SER A 50 -28.39 1.39 1.80
N TYR A 51 -27.41 1.27 0.92
CA TYR A 51 -27.04 2.31 -0.04
C TYR A 51 -26.96 1.68 -1.42
N ASP A 52 -27.53 2.38 -2.42
CA ASP A 52 -27.52 1.99 -3.84
C ASP A 52 -26.07 1.70 -4.28
N VAL A 53 -25.75 0.42 -4.41
CA VAL A 53 -24.43 -0.08 -4.84
C VAL A 53 -24.55 -0.35 -6.34
N GLN A 54 -23.90 0.45 -7.16
CA GLN A 54 -23.48 -0.04 -8.46
C GLN A 54 -22.48 -1.17 -8.20
N GLU A 55 -22.88 -2.38 -8.51
CA GLU A 55 -22.13 -3.61 -8.33
C GLU A 55 -20.83 -3.56 -9.13
N THR A 56 -19.70 -3.28 -8.48
CA THR A 56 -18.45 -3.87 -8.89
C THR A 56 -18.34 -5.19 -8.10
N GLY A 57 -18.86 -6.25 -8.70
CA GLY A 57 -19.01 -7.57 -8.09
C GLY A 57 -17.65 -8.22 -7.80
N GLY A 58 -17.14 -8.02 -6.59
CA GLY A 58 -15.99 -8.73 -6.08
C GLY A 58 -16.35 -9.46 -4.78
N PHE A 59 -15.78 -10.63 -4.55
CA PHE A 59 -15.87 -11.35 -3.29
C PHE A 59 -14.46 -11.56 -2.71
N VAL A 60 -14.36 -11.79 -1.41
CA VAL A 60 -13.08 -12.03 -0.74
C VAL A 60 -12.94 -13.49 -0.36
N THR A 61 -11.78 -14.06 -0.66
CA THR A 61 -11.29 -15.29 -0.03
C THR A 61 -10.31 -14.87 1.07
N GLU A 62 -10.66 -15.18 2.31
CA GLU A 62 -9.81 -14.87 3.46
C GLU A 62 -8.62 -15.82 3.51
N GLY A 63 -7.44 -15.28 3.82
CA GLY A 63 -6.22 -16.05 4.04
C GLY A 63 -6.35 -16.95 5.28
N THR A 64 -5.61 -18.05 5.31
CA THR A 64 -5.66 -19.03 6.39
C THR A 64 -4.43 -19.02 7.31
N GLU A 65 -3.39 -18.28 6.93
CA GLU A 65 -2.17 -18.10 7.71
C GLU A 65 -2.21 -16.75 8.44
N THR A 66 -1.59 -16.69 9.61
CA THR A 66 -1.39 -15.44 10.35
C THR A 66 0.09 -15.16 10.57
N TYR A 67 0.49 -13.90 10.50
CA TYR A 67 1.82 -13.44 10.83
C TYR A 67 1.76 -12.14 11.63
N ARG A 68 2.20 -12.16 12.90
CA ARG A 68 2.16 -11.00 13.81
C ARG A 68 0.77 -10.33 13.82
N ASP A 69 -0.29 -11.12 13.93
CA ASP A 69 -1.71 -10.74 13.92
C ASP A 69 -2.27 -10.23 12.60
N PHE A 70 -1.51 -10.31 11.50
CA PHE A 70 -2.04 -10.10 10.16
C PHE A 70 -2.54 -11.42 9.58
N ILE A 71 -3.72 -11.40 8.95
CA ILE A 71 -4.16 -12.47 8.07
C ILE A 71 -3.36 -12.33 6.78
N VAL A 72 -2.69 -13.41 6.39
CA VAL A 72 -1.78 -13.44 5.23
C VAL A 72 -2.51 -13.94 4.01
N ASP A 73 -2.31 -13.25 2.88
CA ASP A 73 -2.78 -13.67 1.56
C ASP A 73 -4.30 -13.80 1.47
N SER A 74 -5.03 -12.81 1.97
CA SER A 74 -6.42 -12.62 1.59
C SER A 74 -6.49 -12.14 0.14
N VAL A 75 -7.55 -12.53 -0.58
CA VAL A 75 -7.70 -12.23 -2.00
C VAL A 75 -9.04 -11.56 -2.25
N LEU A 76 -9.01 -10.35 -2.77
CA LEU A 76 -10.19 -9.70 -3.37
C LEU A 76 -10.25 -10.10 -4.84
N HIS A 77 -11.26 -10.88 -5.20
CA HIS A 77 -11.51 -11.29 -6.59
C HIS A 77 -12.28 -10.18 -7.31
N SER A 78 -11.61 -9.49 -8.21
CA SER A 78 -12.21 -8.44 -9.05
C SER A 78 -12.50 -8.98 -10.44
N GLU A 79 -13.68 -8.73 -10.97
CA GLU A 79 -14.04 -9.15 -12.34
C GLU A 79 -13.20 -8.43 -13.40
N GLU A 80 -12.77 -7.18 -13.13
CA GLU A 80 -12.01 -6.36 -14.07
C GLU A 80 -10.52 -6.51 -13.92
N LEU A 81 -10.02 -6.61 -12.66
CA LEU A 81 -8.60 -6.54 -12.33
C LEU A 81 -7.98 -7.89 -11.97
N GLY A 82 -8.82 -8.95 -11.92
CA GLY A 82 -8.40 -10.27 -11.46
C GLY A 82 -8.16 -10.31 -9.94
N ASP A 83 -7.31 -11.21 -9.50
CA ASP A 83 -7.02 -11.40 -8.09
C ASP A 83 -6.14 -10.28 -7.53
N ILE A 84 -6.54 -9.76 -6.35
CA ILE A 84 -5.82 -8.73 -5.62
C ILE A 84 -5.43 -9.33 -4.28
N HIS A 85 -4.15 -9.66 -4.15
CA HIS A 85 -3.59 -10.26 -2.94
C HIS A 85 -3.22 -9.21 -1.91
N TYR A 86 -3.53 -9.45 -0.65
CA TYR A 86 -3.20 -8.53 0.43
C TYR A 86 -3.10 -9.24 1.78
N CYS A 87 -2.33 -8.64 2.69
CA CYS A 87 -2.36 -8.98 4.09
C CYS A 87 -3.16 -7.92 4.84
N VAL A 88 -3.88 -8.31 5.87
CA VAL A 88 -4.76 -7.40 6.62
C VAL A 88 -4.71 -7.65 8.12
N LYS A 89 -4.71 -6.57 8.88
CA LYS A 89 -4.99 -6.60 10.31
C LYS A 89 -6.23 -5.77 10.60
N ILE A 90 -7.25 -6.43 11.11
CA ILE A 90 -8.44 -5.81 11.69
C ILE A 90 -8.33 -6.01 13.19
N PRO A 91 -8.28 -4.94 14.01
CA PRO A 91 -8.22 -5.08 15.47
C PRO A 91 -9.38 -5.89 16.02
N ASP A 92 -9.14 -6.72 17.04
CA ASP A 92 -10.18 -7.54 17.70
C ASP A 92 -11.31 -6.70 18.29
N SER A 93 -11.03 -5.41 18.57
CA SER A 93 -12.01 -4.44 19.06
C SER A 93 -12.96 -3.91 17.98
N TYR A 94 -12.72 -4.21 16.70
CA TYR A 94 -13.59 -3.74 15.63
C TYR A 94 -14.90 -4.52 15.59
N ASP A 95 -15.99 -3.81 15.84
CA ASP A 95 -17.37 -4.36 15.80
C ASP A 95 -18.27 -3.62 14.79
N GLY A 96 -17.69 -2.68 14.03
CA GLY A 96 -18.40 -1.85 13.07
C GLY A 96 -19.25 -0.72 13.69
N SER A 97 -19.33 -0.60 15.01
CA SER A 97 -20.16 0.41 15.68
C SER A 97 -19.54 1.81 15.67
N THR A 98 -18.21 1.87 15.68
CA THR A 98 -17.44 3.12 15.61
C THR A 98 -16.54 3.16 14.39
N PRO A 99 -16.34 4.33 13.75
CA PRO A 99 -15.46 4.43 12.60
C PRO A 99 -13.99 4.24 13.01
N TYR A 100 -13.25 3.46 12.20
CA TYR A 100 -11.83 3.22 12.35
C TYR A 100 -11.04 3.96 11.26
N SER A 101 -9.76 4.22 11.51
CA SER A 101 -8.83 4.66 10.48
C SER A 101 -8.52 3.52 9.51
N LEU A 102 -8.17 3.85 8.28
CA LEU A 102 -7.65 2.91 7.28
C LEU A 102 -6.21 3.30 6.91
N TYR A 103 -5.32 2.34 6.91
CA TYR A 103 -3.96 2.54 6.45
C TYR A 103 -3.59 1.50 5.40
N ILE A 104 -3.12 1.98 4.24
CA ILE A 104 -2.63 1.17 3.12
C ILE A 104 -1.11 1.33 3.03
N THR A 105 -0.35 0.23 2.98
CA THR A 105 1.11 0.26 2.87
C THR A 105 1.58 -0.52 1.64
N LEU A 106 2.19 0.18 0.68
CA LEU A 106 2.65 -0.39 -0.58
C LEU A 106 4.14 -0.74 -0.47
N PRO A 107 4.50 -2.01 -0.76
CA PRO A 107 5.85 -2.51 -0.54
C PRO A 107 6.82 -2.15 -1.66
N GLY A 108 8.11 -2.25 -1.35
CA GLY A 108 9.18 -2.28 -2.33
C GLY A 108 9.32 -3.64 -3.04
N TYR A 109 10.43 -3.81 -3.77
CA TYR A 109 10.68 -4.98 -4.62
C TYR A 109 10.59 -6.33 -3.88
N GLU A 110 11.12 -6.40 -2.65
CA GLU A 110 11.08 -7.61 -1.84
C GLU A 110 9.66 -8.02 -1.43
N GLY A 111 8.70 -7.09 -1.48
CA GLY A 111 7.30 -7.31 -1.11
C GLY A 111 6.38 -7.69 -2.28
N LEU A 112 6.90 -7.78 -3.52
CA LEU A 112 6.10 -8.18 -4.67
C LEU A 112 5.58 -9.63 -4.56
N TYR A 113 4.40 -9.88 -5.11
CA TYR A 113 3.70 -11.16 -4.97
C TYR A 113 4.51 -12.36 -5.47
N PHE A 114 5.28 -12.19 -6.55
CA PHE A 114 6.11 -13.28 -7.10
C PHE A 114 7.24 -13.74 -6.15
N GLN A 115 7.58 -12.94 -5.14
CA GLN A 115 8.55 -13.29 -4.10
C GLN A 115 7.95 -14.25 -3.06
N GLY A 116 6.63 -14.39 -3.01
CA GLY A 116 5.90 -15.28 -2.12
C GLY A 116 4.77 -14.58 -1.36
N ALA A 117 3.74 -15.34 -1.02
CA ALA A 117 2.60 -14.84 -0.27
C ALA A 117 3.02 -14.30 1.11
N GLY A 118 2.55 -13.12 1.46
CA GLY A 118 2.84 -12.45 2.73
C GLY A 118 4.26 -11.92 2.88
N ILE A 119 5.06 -11.93 1.81
CA ILE A 119 6.44 -11.42 1.88
C ILE A 119 6.48 -9.91 2.14
N ASN A 120 5.49 -9.13 1.67
CA ASN A 120 5.36 -7.71 1.90
C ASN A 120 5.47 -7.35 3.40
N ILE A 121 4.69 -7.98 4.25
CA ILE A 121 4.75 -7.77 5.71
C ILE A 121 5.91 -8.48 6.40
N ARG A 122 6.65 -9.34 5.71
CA ARG A 122 7.84 -10.01 6.26
C ARG A 122 9.13 -9.25 5.93
N SER A 123 9.12 -8.42 4.88
CA SER A 123 10.26 -7.62 4.43
C SER A 123 10.26 -6.20 4.97
N GLU A 124 9.10 -5.66 5.35
CA GLU A 124 8.95 -4.26 5.77
C GLU A 124 8.22 -4.13 7.11
N GLU A 125 8.52 -3.06 7.86
CA GLU A 125 7.97 -2.83 9.20
C GLU A 125 6.86 -1.75 9.23
N PHE A 126 6.55 -1.07 8.13
CA PHE A 126 5.54 0.01 8.11
C PHE A 126 4.19 -0.41 8.70
N ALA A 127 3.69 -1.60 8.33
CA ALA A 127 2.43 -2.14 8.82
C ALA A 127 2.42 -2.36 10.35
N PHE A 128 3.58 -2.69 10.92
CA PHE A 128 3.70 -2.96 12.37
C PHE A 128 3.94 -1.69 13.17
N GLU A 129 4.78 -0.81 12.67
CA GLU A 129 5.10 0.45 13.34
C GLU A 129 3.89 1.40 13.38
N ALA A 130 3.04 1.37 12.34
CA ALA A 130 1.81 2.15 12.27
C ALA A 130 0.86 1.93 13.46
N GLN A 131 0.85 0.74 14.04
CA GLN A 131 0.00 0.40 15.20
C GLN A 131 0.30 1.22 16.45
N LYS A 132 1.47 1.86 16.52
CA LYS A 132 1.86 2.72 17.65
C LYS A 132 1.13 4.06 17.65
N TYR A 133 0.56 4.47 16.51
CA TYR A 133 -0.03 5.79 16.32
C TYR A 133 -1.54 5.81 16.51
N LYS A 134 -2.23 4.72 16.20
CA LYS A 134 -3.69 4.62 16.34
C LYS A 134 -4.10 3.19 16.69
N GLU A 135 -4.83 3.03 17.80
CA GLU A 135 -5.35 1.73 18.23
C GLU A 135 -6.49 1.24 17.32
N ASN A 136 -7.38 2.17 16.90
CA ASN A 136 -8.54 1.88 16.07
C ASN A 136 -8.20 2.09 14.60
N MET A 137 -7.37 1.21 14.04
CA MET A 137 -6.93 1.29 12.65
C MET A 137 -6.93 -0.09 11.98
N ILE A 138 -7.61 -0.18 10.85
CA ILE A 138 -7.48 -1.31 9.93
C ILE A 138 -6.25 -1.06 9.07
N ILE A 139 -5.36 -2.04 8.98
CA ILE A 139 -4.10 -1.95 8.22
C ILE A 139 -4.15 -2.97 7.10
N VAL A 140 -3.96 -2.49 5.88
CA VAL A 140 -3.97 -3.31 4.65
C VAL A 140 -2.62 -3.18 3.96
N ALA A 141 -1.99 -4.31 3.68
CA ALA A 141 -0.72 -4.38 2.97
C ALA A 141 -0.93 -5.17 1.68
N PRO A 142 -1.21 -4.51 0.54
CA PRO A 142 -1.30 -5.17 -0.75
C PRO A 142 0.00 -5.85 -1.13
N GLN A 143 -0.09 -6.95 -1.89
CA GLN A 143 1.04 -7.50 -2.63
C GLN A 143 0.90 -7.14 -4.10
N LEU A 144 1.75 -6.24 -4.55
CA LEU A 144 1.73 -5.74 -5.91
C LEU A 144 2.31 -6.76 -6.89
N ASP A 145 1.89 -6.68 -8.15
CA ASP A 145 2.45 -7.50 -9.24
C ASP A 145 3.66 -6.79 -9.90
N ASP A 146 3.61 -5.47 -9.97
CA ASP A 146 4.59 -4.56 -10.57
C ASP A 146 4.50 -3.17 -9.91
N TRP A 147 5.05 -2.13 -10.54
CA TRP A 147 4.99 -0.73 -10.09
C TRP A 147 4.03 0.15 -10.89
N GLY A 148 3.37 -0.43 -11.90
CA GLY A 148 2.64 0.31 -12.93
C GLY A 148 1.16 0.50 -12.64
N GLU A 149 0.45 0.87 -13.70
CA GLU A 149 -0.96 1.21 -13.72
C GLU A 149 -1.88 0.13 -13.15
N LEU A 150 -1.59 -1.15 -13.44
CA LEU A 150 -2.41 -2.26 -12.95
C LEU A 150 -2.35 -2.36 -11.42
N SER A 151 -1.16 -2.22 -10.84
CA SER A 151 -0.99 -2.24 -9.39
C SER A 151 -1.62 -1.01 -8.73
N ALA A 152 -1.60 0.15 -9.39
CA ALA A 152 -2.33 1.33 -8.95
C ALA A 152 -3.85 1.10 -8.96
N ASP A 153 -4.40 0.56 -10.04
CA ASP A 153 -5.82 0.25 -10.15
C ASP A 153 -6.26 -0.81 -9.12
N LYS A 154 -5.46 -1.84 -8.88
CA LYS A 154 -5.69 -2.83 -7.83
C LYS A 154 -5.67 -2.21 -6.43
N THR A 155 -4.74 -1.29 -6.16
CA THR A 155 -4.67 -0.56 -4.89
C THR A 155 -5.91 0.31 -4.66
N ILE A 156 -6.35 1.02 -5.69
CA ILE A 156 -7.59 1.83 -5.66
C ILE A 156 -8.79 0.94 -5.37
N ALA A 157 -8.96 -0.14 -6.12
CA ALA A 157 -10.09 -1.08 -5.95
C ALA A 157 -10.11 -1.68 -4.54
N LEU A 158 -8.94 -2.05 -4.01
CA LEU A 158 -8.81 -2.58 -2.65
C LEU A 158 -9.16 -1.51 -1.60
N THR A 159 -8.69 -0.28 -1.77
CA THR A 159 -9.03 0.83 -0.88
C THR A 159 -10.53 1.09 -0.88
N GLU A 160 -11.16 1.17 -2.05
CA GLU A 160 -12.60 1.33 -2.19
C GLU A 160 -13.39 0.18 -1.58
N PHE A 161 -12.89 -1.06 -1.70
CA PHE A 161 -13.50 -2.22 -1.05
C PHE A 161 -13.57 -2.03 0.47
N PHE A 162 -12.47 -1.63 1.12
CA PHE A 162 -12.46 -1.37 2.56
C PHE A 162 -13.37 -0.21 2.94
N LEU A 163 -13.36 0.87 2.16
CA LEU A 163 -14.20 2.04 2.39
C LEU A 163 -15.70 1.76 2.23
N ARG A 164 -16.10 0.75 1.47
CA ARG A 164 -17.50 0.34 1.29
C ARG A 164 -17.96 -0.67 2.33
N ASN A 165 -17.08 -1.58 2.74
CA ASN A 165 -17.48 -2.74 3.53
C ASN A 165 -17.15 -2.61 5.03
N TYR A 166 -16.38 -1.60 5.43
CA TYR A 166 -16.01 -1.34 6.82
C TYR A 166 -16.44 0.07 7.23
N ASN A 167 -16.73 0.25 8.52
CA ASN A 167 -17.02 1.56 9.08
C ASN A 167 -15.70 2.34 9.24
N ILE A 168 -15.30 3.06 8.20
CA ILE A 168 -14.07 3.85 8.13
C ILE A 168 -14.38 5.33 8.24
N ASP A 169 -13.58 6.03 9.07
CA ASP A 169 -13.54 7.49 9.10
C ASP A 169 -12.83 8.00 7.83
N ARG A 170 -13.57 8.63 6.94
CA ARG A 170 -13.07 9.16 5.66
C ARG A 170 -12.01 10.26 5.83
N GLU A 171 -11.95 10.90 6.99
CA GLU A 171 -10.92 11.88 7.33
C GLU A 171 -9.64 11.23 7.88
N GLN A 172 -9.59 9.89 7.94
CA GLN A 172 -8.47 9.13 8.50
C GLN A 172 -8.09 7.94 7.60
N VAL A 173 -7.86 8.22 6.33
CA VAL A 173 -7.41 7.23 5.33
C VAL A 173 -5.99 7.59 4.90
N TYR A 174 -5.03 6.75 5.25
CA TYR A 174 -3.60 6.99 5.08
C TYR A 174 -3.00 5.99 4.10
N ILE A 175 -1.99 6.44 3.35
CA ILE A 175 -1.28 5.57 2.43
C ILE A 175 0.22 5.88 2.44
N ASN A 176 1.07 4.85 2.37
CA ASN A 176 2.48 5.04 2.05
C ASN A 176 2.93 4.09 0.95
N GLY A 177 4.03 4.46 0.30
CA GLY A 177 4.74 3.61 -0.64
C GLY A 177 6.26 3.72 -0.43
N TYR A 178 6.93 2.57 -0.41
CA TYR A 178 8.38 2.47 -0.31
C TYR A 178 8.97 1.96 -1.62
N SER A 179 10.04 2.59 -2.11
CA SER A 179 10.72 2.19 -3.35
C SER A 179 9.71 2.12 -4.52
N GLY A 180 9.64 1.02 -5.25
CA GLY A 180 8.65 0.82 -6.31
C GLY A 180 7.18 0.99 -5.86
N GLY A 181 6.86 0.71 -4.58
CA GLY A 181 5.55 1.02 -4.02
C GLY A 181 5.23 2.51 -4.01
N GLY A 182 6.26 3.38 -3.95
CA GLY A 182 6.10 4.82 -4.11
C GLY A 182 5.80 5.22 -5.56
N GLU A 183 6.41 4.55 -6.56
CA GLU A 183 6.04 4.74 -7.97
C GLU A 183 4.55 4.44 -8.17
N THR A 184 4.09 3.27 -7.69
CA THR A 184 2.67 2.90 -7.71
C THR A 184 1.80 3.92 -6.97
N LEU A 185 2.24 4.42 -5.80
CA LEU A 185 1.50 5.43 -5.03
C LEU A 185 1.32 6.72 -5.82
N SER A 186 2.31 7.16 -6.57
CA SER A 186 2.20 8.36 -7.42
C SER A 186 1.09 8.22 -8.47
N LEU A 187 0.95 7.05 -9.08
CA LEU A 187 -0.12 6.72 -10.02
C LEU A 187 -1.49 6.61 -9.34
N VAL A 188 -1.54 6.11 -8.11
CA VAL A 188 -2.76 6.11 -7.30
C VAL A 188 -3.24 7.54 -7.02
N LEU A 189 -2.32 8.44 -6.66
CA LEU A 189 -2.62 9.84 -6.39
C LEU A 189 -2.92 10.66 -7.65
N ASP A 190 -2.43 10.25 -8.79
CA ASP A 190 -2.82 10.82 -10.08
C ASP A 190 -4.28 10.48 -10.46
N LYS A 191 -4.73 9.27 -10.11
CA LYS A 191 -6.07 8.78 -10.48
C LYS A 191 -7.14 9.11 -9.45
N ARG A 192 -6.87 8.87 -8.16
CA ARG A 192 -7.88 8.90 -7.10
C ARG A 192 -7.33 9.47 -5.78
N PRO A 193 -6.77 10.70 -5.79
CA PRO A 193 -6.19 11.30 -4.59
C PRO A 193 -7.22 11.49 -3.47
N GLU A 194 -8.49 11.73 -3.81
CA GLU A 194 -9.57 11.99 -2.85
C GLU A 194 -9.94 10.80 -1.94
N LEU A 195 -9.42 9.62 -2.24
CA LEU A 195 -9.59 8.46 -1.36
C LEU A 195 -8.74 8.57 -0.08
N TYR A 196 -7.74 9.44 -0.06
CA TYR A 196 -6.74 9.51 1.01
C TYR A 196 -6.70 10.87 1.66
N THR A 197 -6.33 10.92 2.92
CA THR A 197 -6.19 12.16 3.69
C THR A 197 -4.74 12.61 3.81
N ARG A 198 -3.79 11.70 3.70
CA ARG A 198 -2.34 11.96 3.66
C ARG A 198 -1.61 10.82 2.95
N ALA A 199 -0.53 11.16 2.28
CA ALA A 199 0.34 10.21 1.58
C ALA A 199 1.81 10.39 1.98
N LEU A 200 2.53 9.29 2.16
CA LEU A 200 3.95 9.26 2.48
C LEU A 200 4.71 8.47 1.42
N MET A 201 5.65 9.11 0.75
CA MET A 201 6.52 8.49 -0.25
C MET A 201 7.94 8.33 0.31
N CYS A 202 8.45 7.10 0.32
CA CYS A 202 9.73 6.74 0.90
C CYS A 202 10.69 6.20 -0.16
N SER A 203 11.89 6.78 -0.32
CA SER A 203 12.96 6.31 -1.22
C SER A 203 12.47 5.89 -2.60
N SER A 204 11.82 6.80 -3.33
CA SER A 204 11.13 6.52 -4.60
C SER A 204 11.24 7.69 -5.58
N GLN A 205 10.41 7.66 -6.61
CA GLN A 205 10.19 8.73 -7.58
C GLN A 205 8.69 8.93 -7.82
N TRP A 206 8.34 10.02 -8.52
CA TRP A 206 6.97 10.31 -8.93
C TRP A 206 6.81 10.03 -10.43
N ASP A 207 5.89 9.15 -10.80
CA ASP A 207 5.63 8.75 -12.18
C ASP A 207 4.30 9.30 -12.73
N GLY A 208 3.36 9.72 -11.87
CA GLY A 208 2.08 10.30 -12.26
C GLY A 208 2.14 11.79 -12.61
N ASP A 209 1.00 12.35 -12.99
CA ASP A 209 0.82 13.79 -13.09
C ASP A 209 0.58 14.43 -11.72
N TYR A 210 0.79 15.73 -11.61
CA TYR A 210 0.63 16.47 -10.35
C TYR A 210 -0.72 17.19 -10.23
N GLU A 211 -1.54 17.15 -11.28
CA GLU A 211 -2.77 17.95 -11.34
C GLU A 211 -3.79 17.48 -10.31
N ALA A 212 -4.13 16.20 -10.34
CA ALA A 212 -5.15 15.64 -9.47
C ALA A 212 -4.82 15.80 -7.97
N VAL A 213 -3.58 15.49 -7.56
CA VAL A 213 -3.14 15.61 -6.16
C VAL A 213 -3.15 17.07 -5.68
N THR A 214 -2.80 18.01 -6.56
CA THR A 214 -2.79 19.45 -6.20
C THR A 214 -4.21 20.02 -6.17
N GLU A 215 -5.09 19.65 -7.07
CA GLU A 215 -6.51 20.06 -7.05
C GLU A 215 -7.23 19.52 -5.80
N ALA A 216 -6.99 18.27 -5.46
CA ALA A 216 -7.55 17.63 -4.27
C ALA A 216 -6.89 18.13 -2.96
N LYS A 217 -5.74 18.79 -3.03
CA LYS A 217 -4.96 19.29 -1.89
C LYS A 217 -4.62 18.19 -0.88
N ILE A 218 -4.28 17.02 -1.39
CA ILE A 218 -3.85 15.91 -0.54
C ILE A 218 -2.42 16.16 -0.06
N PRO A 219 -2.19 16.20 1.26
CA PRO A 219 -0.85 16.37 1.80
C PRO A 219 0.06 15.19 1.44
N VAL A 220 1.24 15.50 0.89
CA VAL A 220 2.26 14.52 0.51
C VAL A 220 3.58 14.81 1.23
N TYR A 221 4.15 13.78 1.84
CA TYR A 221 5.48 13.83 2.45
C TYR A 221 6.45 12.96 1.64
N PHE A 222 7.51 13.56 1.17
CA PHE A 222 8.61 12.89 0.49
C PHE A 222 9.78 12.71 1.47
N VAL A 223 10.24 11.47 1.68
CA VAL A 223 11.44 11.18 2.48
C VAL A 223 12.40 10.28 1.72
N ILE A 224 13.67 10.69 1.64
CA ILE A 224 14.71 9.96 0.92
C ILE A 224 16.10 10.28 1.49
N GLY A 225 17.05 9.37 1.34
CA GLY A 225 18.45 9.65 1.63
C GLY A 225 19.07 10.61 0.61
N GLU A 226 19.97 11.50 1.06
CA GLU A 226 20.64 12.47 0.19
C GLU A 226 21.43 11.82 -0.96
N SER A 227 21.89 10.58 -0.74
CA SER A 227 22.68 9.78 -1.69
C SER A 227 22.04 8.39 -1.87
N ASP A 228 20.71 8.32 -1.94
CA ASP A 228 19.98 7.08 -2.26
C ASP A 228 20.60 6.45 -3.51
N GLU A 229 21.05 5.21 -3.41
CA GLU A 229 21.85 4.56 -4.45
C GLU A 229 21.04 4.16 -5.67
N TYR A 230 19.69 4.12 -5.56
CA TYR A 230 18.82 3.69 -6.64
C TYR A 230 18.18 4.87 -7.38
N TYR A 231 17.49 5.75 -6.66
CA TYR A 231 16.79 6.90 -7.25
C TYR A 231 17.61 8.19 -7.20
N GLY A 232 18.51 8.34 -6.20
CA GLY A 232 19.02 9.64 -5.83
C GLY A 232 17.93 10.52 -5.21
N SER A 233 18.28 11.72 -4.75
CA SER A 233 17.29 12.64 -4.15
C SER A 233 16.64 13.59 -5.17
N GLU A 234 17.15 13.69 -6.38
CA GLU A 234 16.67 14.65 -7.39
C GLU A 234 15.20 14.41 -7.81
N PRO A 235 14.72 13.17 -8.07
CA PRO A 235 13.31 12.97 -8.46
C PRO A 235 12.31 13.52 -7.44
N PHE A 236 12.59 13.36 -6.14
CA PHE A 236 11.71 13.93 -5.10
C PHE A 236 11.82 15.45 -4.97
N LYS A 237 12.99 16.03 -5.24
CA LYS A 237 13.13 17.49 -5.33
C LYS A 237 12.30 18.05 -6.49
N GLU A 238 12.36 17.40 -7.66
CA GLU A 238 11.57 17.80 -8.83
C GLU A 238 10.07 17.68 -8.57
N ALA A 239 9.62 16.59 -7.95
CA ALA A 239 8.22 16.40 -7.59
C ALA A 239 7.74 17.43 -6.56
N TYR A 240 8.54 17.65 -5.51
CA TYR A 240 8.25 18.69 -4.51
C TYR A 240 8.13 20.09 -5.15
N GLU A 241 9.09 20.49 -5.98
CA GLU A 241 9.09 21.77 -6.65
C GLU A 241 7.89 21.93 -7.60
N ALA A 242 7.51 20.87 -8.32
CA ALA A 242 6.36 20.88 -9.20
C ALA A 242 5.06 21.12 -8.43
N ILE A 243 4.82 20.39 -7.34
CA ILE A 243 3.65 20.54 -6.48
C ILE A 243 3.65 21.92 -5.79
N TYR A 244 4.78 22.31 -5.21
CA TYR A 244 4.96 23.60 -4.54
C TYR A 244 4.63 24.76 -5.46
N ASN A 245 5.16 24.76 -6.70
CA ASN A 245 4.95 25.82 -7.66
C ASN A 245 3.50 25.90 -8.14
N ARG A 246 2.77 24.78 -8.23
CA ARG A 246 1.33 24.77 -8.53
C ARG A 246 0.55 25.47 -7.42
N TYR A 247 0.76 25.11 -6.16
CA TYR A 247 0.11 25.75 -5.02
C TYR A 247 0.42 27.24 -4.93
N LYS A 248 1.68 27.62 -5.20
CA LYS A 248 2.08 29.03 -5.24
C LYS A 248 1.39 29.82 -6.36
N ALA A 249 1.21 29.20 -7.53
CA ALA A 249 0.48 29.81 -8.65
C ALA A 249 -1.01 30.02 -8.35
N GLU A 250 -1.60 29.17 -7.50
CA GLU A 250 -2.96 29.31 -6.97
C GLU A 250 -3.08 30.38 -5.87
N GLY A 251 -1.96 30.95 -5.42
CA GLY A 251 -1.94 31.96 -4.36
C GLY A 251 -2.07 31.40 -2.94
N ILE A 252 -1.80 30.11 -2.76
CA ILE A 252 -1.74 29.48 -1.43
C ILE A 252 -0.56 30.06 -0.66
N SER A 253 -0.74 30.32 0.63
CA SER A 253 0.30 30.89 1.47
C SER A 253 1.43 29.88 1.73
N GLU A 254 2.64 30.36 1.96
CA GLU A 254 3.81 29.53 2.27
C GLU A 254 3.53 28.58 3.46
N GLU A 255 2.89 29.09 4.51
CA GLU A 255 2.54 28.30 5.70
C GLU A 255 1.57 27.14 5.38
N GLU A 256 0.63 27.36 4.46
CA GLU A 256 -0.30 26.32 4.01
C GLU A 256 0.37 25.32 3.08
N ILE A 257 1.25 25.78 2.17
CA ILE A 257 2.01 24.90 1.27
C ILE A 257 2.88 23.93 2.08
N GLN A 258 3.54 24.41 3.14
CA GLN A 258 4.38 23.56 4.02
C GLN A 258 3.57 22.47 4.75
N LYS A 259 2.25 22.61 4.88
CA LYS A 259 1.36 21.57 5.40
C LYS A 259 0.92 20.59 4.33
N LEU A 260 0.92 21.01 3.06
CA LEU A 260 0.46 20.22 1.92
C LEU A 260 1.58 19.44 1.23
N VAL A 261 2.81 19.94 1.24
CA VAL A 261 3.94 19.23 0.65
C VAL A 261 5.19 19.40 1.48
N VAL A 262 5.81 18.27 1.83
CA VAL A 262 7.03 18.23 2.64
C VAL A 262 8.11 17.44 1.89
N LEU A 263 9.34 17.96 1.90
CA LEU A 263 10.52 17.26 1.39
C LEU A 263 11.55 17.11 2.52
N ASP A 264 11.82 15.88 2.88
CA ASP A 264 12.74 15.50 3.94
C ASP A 264 13.90 14.67 3.35
N ILE A 265 15.04 15.32 3.12
CA ILE A 265 16.22 14.65 2.61
C ILE A 265 17.12 14.32 3.80
N LYS A 266 17.17 13.04 4.15
CA LYS A 266 17.98 12.55 5.27
C LYS A 266 19.46 12.54 4.90
N PRO A 267 20.35 13.12 5.76
CA PRO A 267 21.79 13.08 5.54
C PRO A 267 22.36 11.67 5.75
N ALA A 268 23.56 11.40 5.25
CA ALA A 268 24.23 10.10 5.42
C ALA A 268 24.31 9.66 6.89
N SER A 269 24.53 10.59 7.81
CA SER A 269 24.60 10.31 9.25
C SER A 269 23.30 9.73 9.82
N TYR A 270 22.14 10.05 9.24
CA TYR A 270 20.86 9.44 9.65
C TYR A 270 20.90 7.92 9.55
N PHE A 271 21.52 7.39 8.50
CA PHE A 271 21.65 5.95 8.24
C PHE A 271 22.84 5.35 9.01
N GLU A 272 24.00 6.00 8.93
CA GLU A 272 25.25 5.55 9.55
C GLU A 272 25.13 5.41 11.08
N ASP A 273 24.52 6.37 11.75
CA ASP A 273 24.27 6.35 13.20
C ASP A 273 23.35 5.18 13.63
N ARG A 274 22.61 4.62 12.68
CA ARG A 274 21.73 3.45 12.87
C ARG A 274 22.35 2.15 12.33
N GLY A 275 23.63 2.20 11.91
CA GLY A 275 24.38 1.04 11.41
C GLY A 275 23.98 0.59 10.01
N VAL A 276 23.32 1.44 9.24
CA VAL A 276 22.87 1.16 7.86
C VAL A 276 23.81 1.86 6.88
N THR A 277 24.34 1.11 5.91
CA THR A 277 25.29 1.63 4.93
C THR A 277 24.66 1.99 3.59
N SER A 278 23.55 1.35 3.23
CA SER A 278 22.78 1.68 2.02
C SER A 278 21.65 2.63 2.39
N GLN A 279 21.60 3.79 1.75
CA GLN A 279 20.53 4.75 2.01
C GLN A 279 19.21 4.29 1.40
N HIS A 280 19.24 3.65 0.23
CA HIS A 280 18.04 3.05 -0.37
C HIS A 280 17.53 1.90 0.47
N GLY A 281 18.35 0.88 0.74
CA GLY A 281 17.97 -0.26 1.59
C GLY A 281 17.65 0.13 3.03
N GLY A 282 18.11 1.32 3.47
CA GLY A 282 17.78 1.92 4.76
C GLY A 282 16.42 2.59 4.82
N GLY A 283 15.65 2.64 3.73
CA GLY A 283 14.32 3.26 3.71
C GLY A 283 13.34 2.66 4.73
N GLY A 284 13.53 1.41 5.13
CA GLY A 284 12.79 0.79 6.23
C GLY A 284 12.94 1.50 7.59
N LEU A 285 14.00 2.32 7.78
CA LEU A 285 14.15 3.15 8.98
C LEU A 285 13.08 4.23 9.09
N PHE A 286 12.52 4.68 7.97
CA PHE A 286 11.47 5.71 7.98
C PHE A 286 10.20 5.23 8.68
N SER A 287 9.93 3.93 8.68
CA SER A 287 8.82 3.35 9.44
C SER A 287 8.95 3.56 10.96
N ARG A 288 10.18 3.75 11.45
CA ARG A 288 10.50 3.97 12.87
C ARG A 288 10.84 5.42 13.20
N ASP A 289 10.81 6.28 12.19
CA ASP A 289 11.04 7.72 12.38
C ASP A 289 9.73 8.37 12.84
N GLU A 290 9.70 8.81 14.10
CA GLU A 290 8.51 9.39 14.72
C GLU A 290 8.07 10.69 14.04
N THR A 291 8.99 11.45 13.46
CA THR A 291 8.65 12.66 12.68
C THR A 291 7.93 12.27 11.39
N VAL A 292 8.44 11.28 10.67
CA VAL A 292 7.89 10.84 9.39
C VAL A 292 6.51 10.18 9.59
N MET A 293 6.45 9.18 10.47
CA MET A 293 5.20 8.45 10.71
C MET A 293 4.20 9.28 11.52
N GLY A 294 4.67 10.11 12.45
CA GLY A 294 3.82 11.05 13.19
C GLY A 294 3.12 12.04 12.26
N TRP A 295 3.84 12.57 11.26
CA TRP A 295 3.23 13.41 10.24
C TRP A 295 2.15 12.65 9.45
N LEU A 296 2.42 11.42 9.02
CA LEU A 296 1.45 10.62 8.26
C LEU A 296 0.13 10.45 9.04
N PHE A 297 0.20 10.11 10.33
CA PHE A 297 -0.98 9.85 11.15
C PHE A 297 -1.57 11.09 11.85
N GLY A 298 -1.01 12.28 11.61
CA GLY A 298 -1.49 13.52 12.21
C GLY A 298 -1.29 13.59 13.72
N THR A 299 -0.33 12.83 14.24
CA THR A 299 0.12 12.89 15.62
C THR A 299 1.40 13.73 15.67
N GLU A 300 1.26 15.06 15.55
CA GLU A 300 2.40 15.96 15.67
C GLU A 300 3.06 15.73 17.03
N TYR A 301 4.35 15.41 17.00
CA TYR A 301 5.18 15.45 18.18
C TYR A 301 5.19 16.90 18.66
N SER A 302 4.42 17.21 19.71
CA SER A 302 4.68 18.43 20.43
C SER A 302 6.08 18.28 20.98
N GLU A 303 7.05 19.06 20.47
CA GLU A 303 8.27 19.31 21.21
C GLU A 303 7.88 19.77 22.60
N GLN A 304 7.73 18.82 23.50
CA GLN A 304 7.72 19.13 24.92
C GLN A 304 9.14 19.60 25.22
N ALA A 305 9.28 20.90 25.26
CA ALA A 305 10.44 21.60 25.72
C ALA A 305 11.02 20.85 26.93
N GLU A 306 12.18 20.24 26.75
CA GLU A 306 13.06 19.94 27.86
C GLU A 306 13.46 21.30 28.49
N ASN A 307 12.79 21.65 29.55
CA ASN A 307 13.21 22.68 30.49
C ASN A 307 14.01 22.07 31.62
#